data_8ff8e03d745195913fa2fc2127d81abf
#
_entry.id   8ff8e03d745195913fa2fc2127d81abf
#
_cell.length_a   1.000
_cell.length_b   1.000
_cell.length_c   1.000
_cell.angle_alpha   90.00
_cell.angle_beta   90.00
_cell.angle_gamma   90.00
#
_symmetry.space_group_name_H-M   'P 1'
#
loop_
_entity.id
_entity.type
_entity.pdbx_description
1 polymer ?
#
loop_
_entity_poly.entity_id
_entity_poly.type
_entity_poly.pdbx_seq_one_letter_code
_entity_poly.pdbx_strand_id
1 'polypeptide(L)'
;YKRNNPDKKIAYIMTDGAALPLYLSMNVKNLKQNGLIDSTITIGNAFGGDYECINIYTGLITAKEIAKADVVFVSMGPGIAGTGTKYGFTGIEQGQILDAVKKLGGNPIAIPRISFADKRDRHQGISHHSITVFDKIVNVDVNIPITIYESQKLNKIKEQLKENKLDEKHNIIFIENNKCKEDLEYFGLKVKSM
;
A
#
# COMPACT_ATOMS: atom_id res chain seq x y z
N TYR A 1 -10.04 -6.63 6.66
CA TYR A 1 -10.64 -5.52 7.39
C TYR A 1 -12.17 -5.56 7.30
N LYS A 2 -12.75 -5.56 6.09
CA LYS A 2 -14.21 -5.48 5.84
C LYS A 2 -14.98 -6.64 6.51
N ARG A 3 -14.43 -7.88 6.53
CA ARG A 3 -15.06 -9.03 7.20
C ARG A 3 -15.32 -8.78 8.69
N ASN A 4 -14.38 -8.13 9.37
CA ASN A 4 -14.48 -7.82 10.80
C ASN A 4 -15.13 -6.45 11.08
N ASN A 5 -15.30 -5.63 10.05
CA ASN A 5 -15.82 -4.26 10.14
C ASN A 5 -16.75 -3.98 8.95
N PRO A 6 -17.91 -4.67 8.84
CA PRO A 6 -18.77 -4.62 7.65
C PRO A 6 -19.32 -3.22 7.38
N ASP A 7 -19.59 -2.44 8.43
CA ASP A 7 -20.19 -1.10 8.33
C ASP A 7 -19.18 -0.02 7.98
N LYS A 8 -17.87 -0.33 8.04
CA LYS A 8 -16.82 0.63 7.74
C LYS A 8 -16.66 0.86 6.25
N LYS A 9 -16.55 2.12 5.85
CA LYS A 9 -16.36 2.52 4.45
C LYS A 9 -14.90 2.52 4.05
N ILE A 10 -14.62 1.94 2.89
CA ILE A 10 -13.29 1.85 2.31
C ILE A 10 -13.25 2.61 1.00
N ALA A 11 -12.30 3.55 0.87
CA ALA A 11 -11.98 4.16 -0.41
C ALA A 11 -10.64 3.62 -0.96
N TYR A 12 -10.56 3.52 -2.26
CA TYR A 12 -9.33 3.22 -2.98
C TYR A 12 -8.93 4.41 -3.84
N ILE A 13 -7.71 4.92 -3.63
CA ILE A 13 -7.12 5.95 -4.47
C ILE A 13 -6.10 5.30 -5.40
N MET A 14 -6.32 5.39 -6.71
CA MET A 14 -5.36 4.98 -7.71
C MET A 14 -4.49 6.15 -8.13
N THR A 15 -3.17 5.98 -7.99
CA THR A 15 -2.20 7.00 -8.40
C THR A 15 -1.82 6.88 -9.88
N ASP A 16 -1.15 7.90 -10.38
CA ASP A 16 -0.94 8.21 -11.79
C ASP A 16 0.19 7.44 -12.48
N GLY A 17 0.82 6.47 -11.82
CA GLY A 17 2.08 5.87 -12.33
C GLY A 17 2.13 5.39 -13.77
N ALA A 18 1.01 5.33 -14.50
CA ALA A 18 0.98 4.98 -15.93
C ALA A 18 -0.24 5.53 -16.67
N ALA A 19 -0.92 6.53 -16.13
CA ALA A 19 -2.10 7.18 -16.77
C ALA A 19 -3.16 6.19 -17.27
N LEU A 20 -3.39 5.08 -16.54
CA LEU A 20 -4.32 4.05 -16.95
C LEU A 20 -5.73 4.31 -16.42
N PRO A 21 -6.75 3.93 -17.20
CA PRO A 21 -8.12 3.97 -16.73
C PRO A 21 -8.37 2.89 -15.67
N LEU A 22 -8.96 3.29 -14.55
CA LEU A 22 -9.22 2.41 -13.41
C LEU A 22 -10.13 1.23 -13.77
N TYR A 23 -11.07 1.43 -14.68
CA TYR A 23 -12.01 0.38 -15.11
C TYR A 23 -11.35 -0.84 -15.80
N LEU A 24 -10.12 -0.72 -16.26
CA LEU A 24 -9.35 -1.87 -16.76
C LEU A 24 -8.89 -2.81 -15.64
N SER A 25 -8.93 -2.36 -14.40
CA SER A 25 -8.50 -3.18 -13.26
C SER A 25 -9.57 -4.21 -12.89
N MET A 26 -9.35 -5.46 -13.27
CA MET A 26 -10.21 -6.57 -12.85
C MET A 26 -10.23 -6.75 -11.33
N ASN A 27 -9.13 -6.44 -10.65
CA ASN A 27 -9.07 -6.50 -9.18
C ASN A 27 -10.02 -5.48 -8.56
N VAL A 28 -9.97 -4.22 -8.98
CA VAL A 28 -10.85 -3.17 -8.47
C VAL A 28 -12.31 -3.50 -8.76
N LYS A 29 -12.60 -3.98 -9.97
CA LYS A 29 -13.95 -4.43 -10.34
C LYS A 29 -14.47 -5.50 -9.39
N ASN A 30 -13.68 -6.55 -9.18
CA ASN A 30 -14.04 -7.65 -8.28
C ASN A 30 -14.23 -7.17 -6.83
N LEU A 31 -13.34 -6.32 -6.34
CA LEU A 31 -13.43 -5.78 -4.98
C LEU A 31 -14.69 -4.91 -4.78
N LYS A 32 -15.04 -4.07 -5.77
CA LYS A 32 -16.30 -3.30 -5.75
C LYS A 32 -17.52 -4.20 -5.79
N GLN A 33 -17.56 -5.20 -6.68
CA GLN A 33 -18.68 -6.13 -6.80
C GLN A 33 -18.91 -6.96 -5.53
N ASN A 34 -17.87 -7.23 -4.77
CA ASN A 34 -17.96 -7.93 -3.47
C ASN A 34 -18.16 -6.97 -2.28
N GLY A 35 -18.38 -5.68 -2.51
CA GLY A 35 -18.58 -4.70 -1.44
C GLY A 35 -17.36 -4.47 -0.55
N LEU A 36 -16.15 -4.78 -1.04
CA LEU A 36 -14.89 -4.62 -0.30
C LEU A 36 -14.27 -3.23 -0.50
N ILE A 37 -14.67 -2.51 -1.54
CA ILE A 37 -14.36 -1.11 -1.80
C ILE A 37 -15.68 -0.38 -2.03
N ASP A 38 -15.94 0.66 -1.24
CA ASP A 38 -17.15 1.47 -1.32
C ASP A 38 -17.02 2.58 -2.37
N SER A 39 -15.83 3.18 -2.49
CA SER A 39 -15.57 4.29 -3.43
C SER A 39 -14.18 4.18 -4.05
N THR A 40 -14.06 4.63 -5.29
CA THR A 40 -12.79 4.72 -6.02
C THR A 40 -12.49 6.16 -6.40
N ILE A 41 -11.24 6.55 -6.29
CA ILE A 41 -10.75 7.89 -6.60
C ILE A 41 -9.54 7.75 -7.50
N THR A 42 -9.45 8.54 -8.55
CA THR A 42 -8.27 8.63 -9.40
C THR A 42 -7.62 10.00 -9.23
N ILE A 43 -6.28 10.05 -9.30
CA ILE A 43 -5.52 11.29 -9.17
C ILE A 43 -4.54 11.46 -10.32
N GLY A 44 -4.20 12.72 -10.61
CA GLY A 44 -3.26 13.07 -11.68
C GLY A 44 -3.82 12.77 -13.06
N ASN A 45 -3.12 11.96 -13.84
CA ASN A 45 -3.56 11.52 -15.17
C ASN A 45 -4.26 10.14 -15.15
N ALA A 46 -4.35 9.47 -14.00
CA ALA A 46 -5.23 8.32 -13.84
C ALA A 46 -6.69 8.79 -13.85
N PHE A 47 -7.60 8.00 -14.43
CA PHE A 47 -9.00 8.38 -14.60
C PHE A 47 -9.96 7.20 -14.49
N GLY A 48 -11.26 7.51 -14.38
CA GLY A 48 -12.33 6.52 -14.33
C GLY A 48 -12.67 6.03 -12.93
N GLY A 49 -12.27 6.76 -11.87
CA GLY A 49 -12.80 6.59 -10.53
C GLY A 49 -14.20 7.14 -10.35
N ASP A 50 -14.88 6.83 -9.24
CA ASP A 50 -16.14 7.48 -8.88
C ASP A 50 -15.94 8.99 -8.64
N TYR A 51 -14.70 9.37 -8.28
CA TYR A 51 -14.22 10.75 -8.16
C TYR A 51 -12.88 10.89 -8.86
N GLU A 52 -12.66 12.04 -9.48
CA GLU A 52 -11.40 12.40 -10.13
C GLU A 52 -10.81 13.63 -9.45
N CYS A 53 -9.55 13.54 -9.05
CA CYS A 53 -8.85 14.58 -8.29
C CYS A 53 -7.51 14.91 -8.94
N ILE A 54 -7.01 16.13 -8.72
CA ILE A 54 -5.77 16.59 -9.36
C ILE A 54 -4.53 15.93 -8.74
N ASN A 55 -4.53 15.71 -7.42
CA ASN A 55 -3.37 15.22 -6.69
C ASN A 55 -3.77 14.45 -5.43
N ILE A 56 -2.78 13.90 -4.73
CA ILE A 56 -3.01 13.09 -3.53
C ILE A 56 -3.72 13.84 -2.40
N TYR A 57 -3.46 15.14 -2.22
CA TYR A 57 -4.10 15.92 -1.16
C TYR A 57 -5.61 16.02 -1.39
N THR A 58 -6.02 16.40 -2.62
CA THR A 58 -7.44 16.46 -2.98
C THR A 58 -8.09 15.07 -2.97
N GLY A 59 -7.34 14.03 -3.38
CA GLY A 59 -7.82 12.64 -3.30
C GLY A 59 -8.11 12.18 -1.87
N LEU A 60 -7.20 12.46 -0.94
CA LEU A 60 -7.37 12.13 0.49
C LEU A 60 -8.51 12.92 1.14
N ILE A 61 -8.65 14.21 0.83
CA ILE A 61 -9.75 15.04 1.31
C ILE A 61 -11.09 14.52 0.76
N THR A 62 -11.15 14.19 -0.53
CA THR A 62 -12.34 13.61 -1.16
C THR A 62 -12.72 12.28 -0.53
N ALA A 63 -11.73 11.40 -0.26
CA ALA A 63 -11.97 10.14 0.42
C ALA A 63 -12.61 10.35 1.80
N LYS A 64 -12.09 11.28 2.59
CA LYS A 64 -12.57 11.56 3.94
C LYS A 64 -13.88 12.33 3.94
N GLU A 65 -13.95 13.46 3.23
CA GLU A 65 -15.04 14.42 3.39
C GLU A 65 -16.25 14.12 2.47
N ILE A 66 -16.00 13.56 1.29
CA ILE A 66 -17.08 13.27 0.31
C ILE A 66 -17.48 11.80 0.39
N ALA A 67 -16.54 10.89 0.21
CA ALA A 67 -16.81 9.45 0.27
C ALA A 67 -17.06 8.95 1.71
N LYS A 68 -16.70 9.74 2.74
CA LYS A 68 -16.83 9.41 4.17
C LYS A 68 -16.14 8.09 4.51
N ALA A 69 -14.97 7.86 3.91
CA ALA A 69 -14.20 6.64 4.14
C ALA A 69 -13.55 6.61 5.53
N ASP A 70 -13.67 5.49 6.20
CA ASP A 70 -12.98 5.19 7.47
C ASP A 70 -11.53 4.74 7.20
N VAL A 71 -11.30 4.07 6.08
CA VAL A 71 -9.99 3.57 5.65
C VAL A 71 -9.78 3.90 4.17
N VAL A 72 -8.58 4.37 3.86
CA VAL A 72 -8.18 4.70 2.49
C VAL A 72 -6.98 3.86 2.09
N PHE A 73 -7.13 3.07 1.03
CA PHE A 73 -6.00 2.41 0.38
C PHE A 73 -5.51 3.26 -0.78
N VAL A 74 -4.22 3.53 -0.80
CA VAL A 74 -3.59 4.29 -1.90
C VAL A 74 -2.54 3.41 -2.55
N SER A 75 -2.69 3.17 -3.83
CA SER A 75 -1.67 2.44 -4.58
C SER A 75 -1.68 2.79 -6.07
N MET A 76 -0.57 2.50 -6.71
CA MET A 76 -0.44 2.57 -8.16
C MET A 76 -1.17 1.39 -8.82
N GLY A 77 -1.94 1.65 -9.87
CA GLY A 77 -2.72 0.64 -10.57
C GLY A 77 -1.88 -0.42 -11.28
N PRO A 78 -0.90 -0.04 -12.14
CA PRO A 78 -0.23 -1.00 -13.04
C PRO A 78 0.98 -1.71 -12.40
N GLY A 79 1.38 -1.32 -11.19
CA GLY A 79 2.60 -1.79 -10.55
C GLY A 79 3.77 -0.81 -10.71
N ILE A 80 4.94 -1.20 -10.19
CA ILE A 80 6.11 -0.32 -10.11
C ILE A 80 7.03 -0.55 -11.31
N ALA A 81 7.31 0.50 -12.07
CA ALA A 81 8.38 0.57 -13.05
C ALA A 81 9.63 1.20 -12.42
N GLY A 82 10.81 0.75 -12.84
CA GLY A 82 12.08 1.29 -12.32
C GLY A 82 13.20 1.21 -13.34
N THR A 83 14.19 2.10 -13.19
CA THR A 83 15.36 2.24 -14.07
C THR A 83 16.61 1.51 -13.59
N GLY A 84 16.56 0.84 -12.43
CA GLY A 84 17.73 0.25 -11.78
C GLY A 84 18.57 1.24 -10.96
N THR A 85 18.24 2.52 -10.94
CA THR A 85 18.89 3.52 -10.07
C THR A 85 18.16 3.62 -8.73
N LYS A 86 18.84 4.12 -7.69
CA LYS A 86 18.32 4.16 -6.32
C LYS A 86 16.97 4.86 -6.19
N TYR A 87 16.78 5.97 -6.89
CA TYR A 87 15.57 6.80 -6.82
C TYR A 87 14.69 6.71 -8.08
N GLY A 88 15.14 6.01 -9.11
CA GLY A 88 14.47 5.96 -10.41
C GLY A 88 13.41 4.86 -10.48
N PHE A 89 12.40 4.92 -9.64
CA PHE A 89 11.25 4.00 -9.68
C PHE A 89 9.96 4.73 -9.31
N THR A 90 8.87 4.33 -9.92
CA THR A 90 7.57 5.01 -9.76
C THR A 90 7.01 4.91 -8.34
N GLY A 91 7.26 3.80 -7.63
CA GLY A 91 6.80 3.61 -6.25
C GLY A 91 7.42 4.55 -5.21
N ILE A 92 8.38 5.41 -5.61
CA ILE A 92 8.95 6.45 -4.72
C ILE A 92 7.89 7.43 -4.21
N GLU A 93 6.81 7.63 -4.96
CA GLU A 93 5.68 8.47 -4.58
C GLU A 93 5.03 8.03 -3.26
N GLN A 94 5.17 6.74 -2.87
CA GLN A 94 4.63 6.24 -1.61
C GLN A 94 5.12 7.06 -0.41
N GLY A 95 6.37 7.50 -0.41
CA GLY A 95 6.91 8.34 0.66
C GLY A 95 6.22 9.71 0.74
N GLN A 96 6.02 10.35 -0.40
CA GLN A 96 5.31 11.62 -0.49
C GLN A 96 3.84 11.50 -0.06
N ILE A 97 3.21 10.37 -0.39
CA ILE A 97 1.84 10.06 0.02
C ILE A 97 1.74 9.92 1.55
N LEU A 98 2.67 9.21 2.17
CA LEU A 98 2.71 9.03 3.63
C LEU A 98 2.87 10.38 4.36
N ASP A 99 3.74 11.27 3.85
CA ASP A 99 3.89 12.63 4.36
C ASP A 99 2.59 13.45 4.20
N ALA A 100 1.91 13.32 3.04
CA ALA A 100 0.63 13.99 2.79
C ALA A 100 -0.47 13.51 3.76
N VAL A 101 -0.55 12.20 4.01
CA VAL A 101 -1.50 11.63 4.99
C VAL A 101 -1.27 12.22 6.37
N LYS A 102 -0.03 12.24 6.85
CA LYS A 102 0.31 12.81 8.18
C LYS A 102 -0.01 14.30 8.24
N LYS A 103 0.32 15.05 7.19
CA LYS A 103 0.07 16.49 7.10
C LYS A 103 -1.42 16.83 7.14
N LEU A 104 -2.28 15.98 6.62
CA LEU A 104 -3.73 16.11 6.67
C LEU A 104 -4.36 15.56 7.98
N GLY A 105 -3.53 15.18 8.95
CA GLY A 105 -4.00 14.65 10.24
C GLY A 105 -4.45 13.19 10.21
N GLY A 106 -4.12 12.46 9.13
CA GLY A 106 -4.36 11.03 9.02
C GLY A 106 -3.31 10.19 9.76
N ASN A 107 -3.58 8.89 9.90
CA ASN A 107 -2.64 7.92 10.44
C ASN A 107 -1.99 7.13 9.28
N PRO A 108 -0.73 7.44 8.89
CA PRO A 108 -0.08 6.78 7.77
C PRO A 108 0.36 5.36 8.16
N ILE A 109 -0.07 4.39 7.35
CA ILE A 109 0.34 2.99 7.45
C ILE A 109 1.09 2.64 6.17
N ALA A 110 2.38 2.38 6.29
CA ALA A 110 3.25 2.06 5.18
C ALA A 110 3.33 0.54 4.99
N ILE A 111 2.90 0.03 3.84
CA ILE A 111 2.92 -1.41 3.54
C ILE A 111 4.22 -1.74 2.78
N PRO A 112 5.19 -2.44 3.40
CA PRO A 112 6.41 -2.83 2.73
C PRO A 112 6.16 -3.97 1.75
N ARG A 113 6.86 -3.97 0.61
CA ARG A 113 6.95 -5.17 -0.22
C ARG A 113 7.94 -6.15 0.41
N ILE A 114 7.43 -7.27 0.87
CA ILE A 114 8.24 -8.37 1.43
C ILE A 114 8.08 -9.61 0.55
N SER A 115 9.20 -10.24 0.19
CA SER A 115 9.19 -11.49 -0.57
C SER A 115 10.40 -12.34 -0.20
N PHE A 116 10.21 -13.66 -0.18
CA PHE A 116 11.29 -14.65 -0.07
C PHE A 116 11.34 -15.57 -1.29
N ALA A 117 10.44 -15.35 -2.26
CA ALA A 117 10.36 -16.10 -3.51
C ALA A 117 11.05 -15.38 -4.69
N ASP A 118 11.40 -14.10 -4.54
CA ASP A 118 12.07 -13.34 -5.60
C ASP A 118 13.53 -13.86 -5.75
N LYS A 119 13.96 -14.09 -6.99
CA LYS A 119 15.31 -14.60 -7.29
C LYS A 119 16.40 -13.53 -7.11
N ARG A 120 16.03 -12.25 -7.04
CA ARG A 120 16.96 -11.13 -6.92
C ARG A 120 17.19 -10.81 -5.45
N ASP A 121 18.43 -10.86 -4.97
CA ASP A 121 18.80 -10.63 -3.57
C ASP A 121 18.26 -9.31 -3.02
N ARG A 122 18.26 -8.25 -3.82
CA ARG A 122 17.73 -6.92 -3.44
C ARG A 122 16.23 -6.90 -3.14
N HIS A 123 15.51 -7.98 -3.42
CA HIS A 123 14.08 -8.15 -3.14
C HIS A 123 13.79 -9.27 -2.15
N GLN A 124 14.85 -9.89 -1.58
CA GLN A 124 14.72 -10.89 -0.53
C GLN A 124 14.49 -10.22 0.82
N GLY A 125 13.44 -10.63 1.54
CA GLY A 125 12.97 -9.92 2.72
C GLY A 125 12.23 -8.63 2.32
N ILE A 126 12.54 -7.51 2.99
CA ILE A 126 12.02 -6.19 2.61
C ILE A 126 12.71 -5.73 1.33
N SER A 127 11.92 -5.40 0.31
CA SER A 127 12.44 -4.91 -0.97
C SER A 127 13.26 -3.63 -0.79
N HIS A 128 14.37 -3.52 -1.51
CA HIS A 128 15.21 -2.29 -1.52
C HIS A 128 14.42 -1.03 -1.91
N HIS A 129 13.34 -1.15 -2.69
CA HIS A 129 12.44 -0.02 -2.98
C HIS A 129 11.74 0.46 -1.72
N SER A 130 11.15 -0.45 -0.93
CA SER A 130 10.50 -0.10 0.33
C SER A 130 11.50 0.49 1.33
N ILE A 131 12.69 -0.10 1.45
CA ILE A 131 13.78 0.45 2.28
C ILE A 131 14.13 1.86 1.84
N THR A 132 14.33 2.09 0.53
CA THR A 132 14.66 3.43 0.01
C THR A 132 13.57 4.45 0.32
N VAL A 133 12.30 4.07 0.15
CA VAL A 133 11.16 4.96 0.46
C VAL A 133 11.18 5.34 1.94
N PHE A 134 11.25 4.35 2.83
CA PHE A 134 11.11 4.59 4.28
C PHE A 134 12.35 5.25 4.87
N ASP A 135 13.55 4.93 4.38
CA ASP A 135 14.79 5.54 4.89
C ASP A 135 15.05 6.95 4.33
N LYS A 136 14.77 7.20 3.04
CA LYS A 136 15.26 8.38 2.33
C LYS A 136 14.18 9.37 1.89
N ILE A 137 12.93 8.96 1.80
CA ILE A 137 11.88 9.80 1.21
C ILE A 137 10.86 10.25 2.26
N VAL A 138 10.43 9.35 3.13
CA VAL A 138 9.47 9.66 4.19
C VAL A 138 10.12 10.57 5.23
N ASN A 139 9.48 11.71 5.51
CA ASN A 139 9.96 12.71 6.47
C ASN A 139 9.24 12.64 7.83
N VAL A 140 8.19 11.84 7.93
CA VAL A 140 7.39 11.69 9.15
C VAL A 140 7.52 10.28 9.74
N ASP A 141 7.17 10.12 11.01
CA ASP A 141 7.01 8.79 11.59
C ASP A 141 5.76 8.10 11.02
N VAL A 142 5.89 6.84 10.64
CA VAL A 142 4.81 6.03 10.08
C VAL A 142 4.72 4.67 10.77
N ASN A 143 3.54 4.05 10.72
CA ASN A 143 3.36 2.68 11.17
C ASN A 143 3.72 1.71 10.02
N ILE A 144 4.63 0.78 10.28
CA ILE A 144 5.06 -0.24 9.32
C ILE A 144 4.66 -1.63 9.86
N PRO A 145 3.54 -2.20 9.39
CA PRO A 145 3.16 -3.55 9.77
C PRO A 145 4.04 -4.59 9.09
N ILE A 146 4.60 -5.50 9.88
CA ILE A 146 5.41 -6.63 9.44
C ILE A 146 4.73 -7.92 9.86
N THR A 147 4.42 -8.78 8.90
CA THR A 147 3.91 -10.12 9.22
C THR A 147 5.00 -10.96 9.91
N ILE A 148 4.62 -11.69 10.94
CA ILE A 148 5.51 -12.65 11.61
C ILE A 148 5.68 -13.86 10.70
N TYR A 149 6.93 -14.15 10.37
CA TYR A 149 7.37 -15.30 9.57
C TYR A 149 8.11 -16.32 10.45
N GLU A 150 8.45 -17.46 9.87
CA GLU A 150 9.41 -18.41 10.45
C GLU A 150 10.72 -17.72 10.86
N SER A 151 11.37 -18.23 11.89
CA SER A 151 12.51 -17.58 12.58
C SER A 151 13.59 -17.05 11.64
N GLN A 152 14.03 -17.81 10.64
CA GLN A 152 15.04 -17.35 9.68
C GLN A 152 14.61 -16.14 8.86
N LYS A 153 13.40 -16.18 8.33
CA LYS A 153 12.83 -15.09 7.53
C LYS A 153 12.64 -13.84 8.37
N LEU A 154 12.15 -14.01 9.61
CA LEU A 154 11.94 -12.92 10.54
C LEU A 154 13.25 -12.27 10.97
N ASN A 155 14.30 -13.06 11.22
CA ASN A 155 15.62 -12.54 11.56
C ASN A 155 16.20 -11.68 10.43
N LYS A 156 16.10 -12.13 9.18
CA LYS A 156 16.54 -11.34 8.03
C LYS A 156 15.80 -9.99 7.94
N ILE A 157 14.49 -9.97 8.18
CA ILE A 157 13.71 -8.73 8.21
C ILE A 157 14.21 -7.82 9.33
N LYS A 158 14.42 -8.34 10.54
CA LYS A 158 14.92 -7.56 11.68
C LYS A 158 16.32 -6.99 11.43
N GLU A 159 17.20 -7.74 10.79
CA GLU A 159 18.53 -7.26 10.36
C GLU A 159 18.39 -6.10 9.38
N GLN A 160 17.55 -6.23 8.33
CA GLN A 160 17.32 -5.17 7.36
C GLN A 160 16.75 -3.89 8.02
N LEU A 161 15.81 -4.03 8.97
CA LEU A 161 15.27 -2.90 9.72
C LEU A 161 16.37 -2.17 10.50
N LYS A 162 17.22 -2.91 11.21
CA LYS A 162 18.30 -2.37 12.02
C LYS A 162 19.41 -1.74 11.18
N GLU A 163 19.87 -2.42 10.13
CA GLU A 163 20.92 -1.91 9.23
C GLU A 163 20.53 -0.57 8.57
N ASN A 164 19.23 -0.39 8.29
CA ASN A 164 18.72 0.84 7.68
C ASN A 164 18.09 1.80 8.70
N LYS A 165 18.20 1.51 10.01
CA LYS A 165 17.68 2.32 11.12
C LYS A 165 16.20 2.65 10.97
N LEU A 166 15.43 1.75 10.39
CA LEU A 166 14.00 1.96 10.18
C LEU A 166 13.21 1.82 11.49
N ASP A 167 13.69 0.99 12.40
CA ASP A 167 13.15 0.83 13.75
C ASP A 167 13.42 2.03 14.69
N GLU A 168 14.40 2.88 14.36
CA GLU A 168 14.64 4.15 15.05
C GLU A 168 13.74 5.29 14.50
N LYS A 169 13.38 5.21 13.22
CA LYS A 169 12.64 6.27 12.50
C LYS A 169 11.13 6.07 12.52
N HIS A 170 10.67 4.84 12.56
CA HIS A 170 9.28 4.46 12.34
C HIS A 170 8.78 3.47 13.39
N ASN A 171 7.47 3.40 13.54
CA ASN A 171 6.84 2.44 14.44
C ASN A 171 6.67 1.08 13.74
N ILE A 172 7.51 0.10 14.07
CA ILE A 172 7.44 -1.24 13.51
C ILE A 172 6.43 -2.08 14.31
N ILE A 173 5.42 -2.60 13.64
CA ILE A 173 4.34 -3.38 14.26
C ILE A 173 4.39 -4.80 13.72
N PHE A 174 4.79 -5.77 14.56
CA PHE A 174 4.74 -7.17 14.19
C PHE A 174 3.34 -7.73 14.37
N ILE A 175 2.77 -8.33 13.31
CA ILE A 175 1.41 -8.86 13.28
C ILE A 175 1.40 -10.34 12.90
N GLU A 176 0.58 -11.12 13.56
CA GLU A 176 0.30 -12.48 13.14
C GLU A 176 -0.70 -12.47 11.98
N ASN A 177 -0.39 -13.20 10.91
CA ASN A 177 -1.26 -13.32 9.75
C ASN A 177 -1.79 -14.74 9.59
N ASN A 178 -2.73 -15.10 10.44
CA ASN A 178 -3.26 -16.47 10.48
C ASN A 178 -4.51 -16.66 9.62
N LYS A 179 -5.09 -15.58 9.04
CA LYS A 179 -6.44 -15.63 8.44
C LYS A 179 -6.53 -15.13 7.00
N CYS A 180 -5.44 -14.69 6.38
CA CYS A 180 -5.49 -14.10 5.04
C CYS A 180 -6.10 -15.04 3.99
N LYS A 181 -5.76 -16.33 4.06
CA LYS A 181 -6.30 -17.35 3.14
C LYS A 181 -7.80 -17.55 3.36
N GLU A 182 -8.22 -17.72 4.62
CA GLU A 182 -9.63 -17.86 4.97
C GLU A 182 -10.47 -16.65 4.58
N ASP A 183 -9.91 -15.43 4.74
CA ASP A 183 -10.60 -14.21 4.35
C ASP A 183 -10.77 -14.11 2.82
N LEU A 184 -9.78 -14.54 2.06
CA LEU A 184 -9.87 -14.58 0.60
C LEU A 184 -10.89 -15.61 0.13
N GLU A 185 -10.88 -16.79 0.72
CA GLU A 185 -11.86 -17.87 0.44
C GLU A 185 -13.28 -17.42 0.80
N TYR A 186 -13.45 -16.74 1.94
CA TYR A 186 -14.76 -16.20 2.37
C TYR A 186 -15.37 -15.26 1.34
N PHE A 187 -14.57 -14.42 0.68
CA PHE A 187 -15.03 -13.49 -0.37
C PHE A 187 -14.95 -14.10 -1.78
N GLY A 188 -14.66 -15.39 -1.93
CA GLY A 188 -14.52 -16.04 -3.23
C GLY A 188 -13.35 -15.49 -4.09
N LEU A 189 -12.38 -14.84 -3.45
CA LEU A 189 -11.22 -14.27 -4.11
C LEU A 189 -10.11 -15.32 -4.24
N LYS A 190 -9.54 -15.46 -5.44
CA LYS A 190 -8.42 -16.37 -5.69
C LYS A 190 -7.12 -15.58 -5.69
N VAL A 191 -6.14 -16.02 -4.88
CA VAL A 191 -4.75 -15.62 -5.07
C VAL A 191 -4.21 -16.40 -6.25
N LYS A 192 -3.72 -15.71 -7.29
CA LYS A 192 -2.91 -16.40 -8.29
C LYS A 192 -1.66 -16.91 -7.56
N SER A 193 -1.48 -18.24 -7.55
CA SER A 193 -0.22 -18.82 -7.09
C SER A 193 0.92 -18.16 -7.89
N MET A 194 1.80 -17.48 -7.16
CA MET A 194 3.06 -16.98 -7.74
C MET A 194 4.01 -18.14 -7.99
#